data_67faa93b7ba94361104bdfdafeb43e30
#
_entry.id   67faa93b7ba94361104bdfdafeb43e30
#
_cell.length_a   1.000
_cell.length_b   1.000
_cell.length_c   1.000
_cell.angle_alpha   90.00
_cell.angle_beta   90.00
_cell.angle_gamma   90.00
#
_symmetry.space_group_name_H-M   'P 1'
#
loop_
_entity.id
_entity.type
_entity.pdbx_description
1 polymer ?
#
loop_
_entity_poly.entity_id
_entity_poly.type
_entity_poly.pdbx_seq_one_letter_code
_entity_poly.pdbx_strand_id
1 'polypeptide(L)'
;ILKDSIRIFSGTSQVLRKCYQVKQMRRIIENIRFGLFFLLLWVILAAALFWALSIGTVHLSLPQIFSAILEQLESGRAIEVPGQGPVHDIVWLLRLPRLLLAALVGAGLSVCGVVMQAIVKNPLADPYILGISSGASLGATAAILLGIGAFLGPNFVGIAAFIGAMAISVAVLFISNLGGRSSS
;
A
#
# COMPACT_ATOMS: atom_id res chain seq x y z
N ILE A 1 54.88 27.56 27.72
CA ILE A 1 53.93 26.59 28.26
C ILE A 1 52.47 27.04 28.07
N LEU A 2 52.09 28.30 28.41
CA LEU A 2 50.69 28.75 28.26
C LEU A 2 50.27 28.92 26.78
N LYS A 3 51.17 29.35 25.92
CA LYS A 3 50.93 29.59 24.48
C LYS A 3 50.71 28.32 23.67
N ASP A 4 51.34 27.23 24.11
CA ASP A 4 51.22 25.93 23.46
C ASP A 4 49.92 25.21 23.87
N SER A 5 49.48 25.40 25.11
CA SER A 5 48.20 24.89 25.59
C SER A 5 47.01 25.54 24.86
N ILE A 6 47.07 26.83 24.57
CA ILE A 6 46.03 27.54 23.80
C ILE A 6 45.99 27.09 22.34
N ARG A 7 47.11 26.78 21.72
CA ARG A 7 47.18 26.26 20.35
C ARG A 7 46.54 24.86 20.24
N ILE A 8 46.80 23.98 21.21
CA ILE A 8 46.25 22.64 21.24
C ILE A 8 44.73 22.72 21.42
N PHE A 9 44.22 23.56 22.30
CA PHE A 9 42.80 23.77 22.52
C PHE A 9 42.07 24.34 21.29
N SER A 10 42.71 25.30 20.57
CA SER A 10 42.18 25.84 19.30
C SER A 10 42.12 24.78 18.20
N GLY A 11 43.13 23.92 18.08
CA GLY A 11 43.16 22.82 17.10
C GLY A 11 42.10 21.79 17.33
N THR A 12 41.89 21.40 18.59
CA THR A 12 40.86 20.41 18.97
C THR A 12 39.44 20.91 18.66
N SER A 13 39.19 22.20 18.91
CA SER A 13 37.87 22.80 18.61
C SER A 13 37.56 22.89 17.11
N GLN A 14 38.57 23.08 16.29
CA GLN A 14 38.44 23.07 14.81
C GLN A 14 38.16 21.66 14.27
N VAL A 15 38.86 20.66 14.81
CA VAL A 15 38.63 19.24 14.42
C VAL A 15 37.23 18.81 14.81
N LEU A 16 36.76 19.12 16.00
CA LEU A 16 35.41 18.81 16.45
C LEU A 16 34.34 19.49 15.58
N ARG A 17 34.53 20.75 15.20
CA ARG A 17 33.62 21.44 14.27
C ARG A 17 33.59 20.78 12.88
N LYS A 18 34.74 20.38 12.34
CA LYS A 18 34.81 19.66 11.07
C LYS A 18 34.10 18.31 11.15
N CYS A 19 34.33 17.54 12.19
CA CYS A 19 33.61 16.26 12.42
C CYS A 19 32.11 16.46 12.52
N TYR A 20 31.64 17.49 13.22
CA TYR A 20 30.23 17.82 13.32
C TYR A 20 29.62 18.20 11.98
N GLN A 21 30.29 19.04 11.21
CA GLN A 21 29.89 19.46 9.85
C GLN A 21 29.79 18.26 8.90
N VAL A 22 30.78 17.36 8.90
CA VAL A 22 30.78 16.15 8.07
C VAL A 22 29.60 15.26 8.45
N LYS A 23 29.32 15.10 9.75
CA LYS A 23 28.18 14.29 10.22
C LYS A 23 26.83 14.91 9.83
N GLN A 24 26.71 16.23 9.88
CA GLN A 24 25.51 16.93 9.40
C GLN A 24 25.32 16.79 7.89
N MET A 25 26.39 16.99 7.12
CA MET A 25 26.34 16.86 5.66
C MET A 25 25.94 15.42 5.24
N ARG A 26 26.48 14.42 5.92
CA ARG A 26 26.10 13.02 5.68
C ARG A 26 24.60 12.77 5.90
N ARG A 27 24.02 13.28 6.99
CA ARG A 27 22.58 13.20 7.25
C ARG A 27 21.74 13.90 6.19
N ILE A 28 22.17 15.08 5.72
CA ILE A 28 21.47 15.81 4.67
C ILE A 28 21.48 15.01 3.36
N ILE A 29 22.62 14.43 2.99
CA ILE A 29 22.76 13.61 1.79
C ILE A 29 21.90 12.35 1.90
N GLU A 30 21.90 11.68 3.05
CA GLU A 30 21.05 10.52 3.31
C GLU A 30 19.56 10.89 3.19
N ASN A 31 19.11 11.99 3.79
CA ASN A 31 17.72 12.44 3.69
C ASN A 31 17.31 12.80 2.26
N ILE A 32 18.21 13.45 1.49
CA ILE A 32 17.96 13.77 0.07
C ILE A 32 17.85 12.47 -0.74
N ARG A 33 18.74 11.51 -0.52
CA ARG A 33 18.69 10.21 -1.21
C ARG A 33 17.39 9.45 -0.90
N PHE A 34 16.96 9.43 0.36
CA PHE A 34 15.68 8.86 0.75
C PHE A 34 14.51 9.59 0.09
N GLY A 35 14.50 10.92 0.11
CA GLY A 35 13.46 11.71 -0.54
C GLY A 35 13.39 11.46 -2.05
N LEU A 36 14.55 11.39 -2.72
CA LEU A 36 14.63 11.10 -4.14
C LEU A 36 14.14 9.68 -4.48
N PHE A 37 14.49 8.71 -3.64
CA PHE A 37 14.02 7.33 -3.78
C PHE A 37 12.49 7.23 -3.65
N PHE A 38 11.90 7.89 -2.65
CA PHE A 38 10.46 7.94 -2.49
C PHE A 38 9.76 8.64 -3.66
N LEU A 39 10.32 9.76 -4.13
CA LEU A 39 9.79 10.47 -5.29
C LEU A 39 9.82 9.57 -6.54
N LEU A 40 10.91 8.84 -6.76
CA LEU A 40 11.06 7.90 -7.87
C LEU A 40 10.01 6.78 -7.77
N LEU A 41 9.77 6.23 -6.58
CA LEU A 41 8.72 5.22 -6.38
C LEU A 41 7.32 5.78 -6.70
N TRP A 42 7.02 7.01 -6.30
CA TRP A 42 5.76 7.66 -6.63
C TRP A 42 5.59 7.89 -8.13
N VAL A 43 6.66 8.29 -8.81
CA VAL A 43 6.65 8.47 -10.27
C VAL A 43 6.43 7.13 -10.99
N ILE A 44 7.12 6.07 -10.54
CA ILE A 44 6.91 4.72 -11.09
C ILE A 44 5.48 4.24 -10.86
N LEU A 45 4.92 4.45 -9.66
CA LEU A 45 3.55 4.08 -9.35
C LEU A 45 2.56 4.83 -10.24
N ALA A 46 2.71 6.15 -10.37
CA ALA A 46 1.86 6.97 -11.23
C ALA A 46 1.95 6.54 -12.71
N ALA A 47 3.15 6.27 -13.20
CA ALA A 47 3.37 5.79 -14.56
C ALA A 47 2.74 4.41 -14.78
N ALA A 48 2.86 3.50 -13.80
CA ALA A 48 2.25 2.17 -13.87
C ALA A 48 0.71 2.24 -13.87
N LEU A 49 0.13 3.09 -13.02
CA LEU A 49 -1.31 3.29 -13.00
C LEU A 49 -1.82 3.89 -14.33
N PHE A 50 -1.09 4.86 -14.87
CA PHE A 50 -1.44 5.47 -16.16
C PHE A 50 -1.32 4.47 -17.31
N TRP A 51 -0.28 3.65 -17.31
CA TRP A 51 -0.11 2.57 -18.27
C TRP A 51 -1.23 1.52 -18.16
N ALA A 52 -1.59 1.15 -16.94
CA ALA A 52 -2.67 0.19 -16.70
C ALA A 52 -4.04 0.70 -17.19
N LEU A 53 -4.27 2.01 -17.20
CA LEU A 53 -5.46 2.61 -17.83
C LEU A 53 -5.51 2.37 -19.35
N SER A 54 -4.37 2.31 -20.02
CA SER A 54 -4.28 2.07 -21.47
C SER A 54 -4.49 0.61 -21.85
N ILE A 55 -4.11 -0.32 -20.97
CA ILE A 55 -4.20 -1.76 -21.22
C ILE A 55 -5.56 -2.28 -20.78
N GLY A 56 -6.27 -2.95 -21.68
CA GLY A 56 -7.55 -3.57 -21.40
C GLY A 56 -8.14 -4.26 -22.62
N THR A 57 -9.32 -4.88 -22.47
CA THR A 57 -10.04 -5.58 -23.55
C THR A 57 -10.41 -4.68 -24.73
N VAL A 58 -10.52 -3.37 -24.47
CA VAL A 58 -10.73 -2.34 -25.49
C VAL A 58 -9.47 -1.48 -25.53
N HIS A 59 -8.84 -1.39 -26.70
CA HIS A 59 -7.68 -0.53 -26.91
C HIS A 59 -8.12 0.93 -26.95
N LEU A 60 -7.81 1.67 -25.89
CA LEU A 60 -8.01 3.11 -25.82
C LEU A 60 -6.67 3.81 -26.04
N SER A 61 -6.67 4.80 -26.94
CA SER A 61 -5.48 5.62 -27.12
C SER A 61 -5.28 6.58 -25.94
N LEU A 62 -4.03 6.89 -25.61
CA LEU A 62 -3.69 7.84 -24.53
C LEU A 62 -4.41 9.19 -24.63
N PRO A 63 -4.56 9.79 -25.82
CA PRO A 63 -5.32 11.03 -25.97
C PRO A 63 -6.81 10.90 -25.58
N GLN A 64 -7.43 9.75 -25.90
CA GLN A 64 -8.84 9.49 -25.54
C GLN A 64 -9.03 9.35 -24.02
N ILE A 65 -8.09 8.72 -23.34
CA ILE A 65 -8.12 8.61 -21.88
C ILE A 65 -7.95 9.99 -21.25
N PHE A 66 -7.00 10.77 -21.77
CA PHE A 66 -6.72 12.10 -21.24
C PHE A 66 -7.90 13.06 -21.45
N SER A 67 -8.53 13.03 -22.65
CA SER A 67 -9.73 13.85 -22.92
C SER A 67 -10.91 13.44 -22.01
N ALA A 68 -11.14 12.14 -21.78
CA ALA A 68 -12.20 11.67 -20.89
C ALA A 68 -11.99 12.09 -19.43
N ILE A 69 -10.72 12.16 -18.98
CA ILE A 69 -10.39 12.63 -17.63
C ILE A 69 -10.59 14.15 -17.52
N LEU A 70 -10.13 14.93 -18.51
CA LEU A 70 -10.28 16.38 -18.51
C LEU A 70 -11.74 16.79 -18.59
N GLU A 71 -12.51 16.18 -19.48
CA GLU A 71 -13.93 16.47 -19.67
C GLU A 71 -14.73 16.25 -18.38
N GLN A 72 -14.42 15.21 -17.62
CA GLN A 72 -15.05 14.96 -16.33
C GLN A 72 -14.66 15.98 -15.27
N LEU A 73 -13.38 16.40 -15.23
CA LEU A 73 -12.90 17.42 -14.31
C LEU A 73 -13.52 18.80 -14.58
N GLU A 74 -13.72 19.13 -15.86
CA GLU A 74 -14.33 20.41 -16.27
C GLU A 74 -15.84 20.41 -16.09
N SER A 75 -16.52 19.28 -16.38
CA SER A 75 -17.97 19.19 -16.31
C SER A 75 -18.54 19.18 -14.90
N GLY A 76 -17.74 18.75 -13.90
CA GLY A 76 -18.16 18.66 -12.49
C GLY A 76 -19.38 17.76 -12.25
N ARG A 77 -19.76 16.93 -13.25
CA ARG A 77 -20.93 16.04 -13.17
C ARG A 77 -20.65 14.82 -12.31
N ALA A 78 -21.71 14.22 -11.79
CA ALA A 78 -21.59 12.98 -11.03
C ALA A 78 -21.01 11.86 -11.92
N ILE A 79 -20.02 11.15 -11.38
CA ILE A 79 -19.27 10.07 -12.07
C ILE A 79 -20.19 8.88 -12.43
N GLU A 80 -21.34 8.78 -11.76
CA GLU A 80 -22.23 7.62 -11.85
C GLU A 80 -23.28 7.68 -12.98
N VAL A 81 -23.20 8.65 -13.90
CA VAL A 81 -24.18 8.76 -14.99
C VAL A 81 -23.66 7.99 -16.22
N PRO A 82 -24.17 6.77 -16.49
CA PRO A 82 -23.83 6.04 -17.71
C PRO A 82 -24.35 6.80 -18.95
N GLY A 83 -23.61 6.72 -20.06
CA GLY A 83 -24.08 7.23 -21.35
C GLY A 83 -23.43 8.52 -21.83
N GLN A 84 -22.35 8.97 -21.21
CA GLN A 84 -21.54 10.10 -21.73
C GLN A 84 -20.63 9.68 -22.91
N GLY A 85 -20.60 8.39 -23.23
CA GLY A 85 -19.86 7.80 -24.33
C GLY A 85 -19.11 6.53 -23.91
N PRO A 86 -18.86 5.60 -24.84
CA PRO A 86 -18.27 4.30 -24.51
C PRO A 86 -16.87 4.41 -23.89
N VAL A 87 -16.10 5.42 -24.26
CA VAL A 87 -14.76 5.66 -23.70
C VAL A 87 -14.84 6.14 -22.26
N HIS A 88 -15.74 7.08 -21.98
CA HIS A 88 -15.98 7.62 -20.65
C HIS A 88 -16.42 6.52 -19.68
N ASP A 89 -17.42 5.74 -20.07
CA ASP A 89 -17.97 4.67 -19.22
C ASP A 89 -16.92 3.59 -18.92
N ILE A 90 -16.09 3.22 -19.90
CA ILE A 90 -15.00 2.25 -19.68
C ILE A 90 -13.95 2.79 -18.72
N VAL A 91 -13.55 4.05 -18.84
CA VAL A 91 -12.51 4.65 -18.01
C VAL A 91 -13.03 4.83 -16.57
N TRP A 92 -14.17 5.49 -16.42
CA TRP A 92 -14.66 5.92 -15.10
C TRP A 92 -15.42 4.85 -14.32
N LEU A 93 -16.21 4.01 -15.00
CA LEU A 93 -17.03 3.00 -14.32
C LEU A 93 -16.34 1.64 -14.20
N LEU A 94 -15.36 1.33 -15.07
CA LEU A 94 -14.73 0.01 -15.06
C LEU A 94 -13.25 0.07 -14.68
N ARG A 95 -12.44 0.91 -15.34
CA ARG A 95 -10.98 0.88 -15.18
C ARG A 95 -10.53 1.60 -13.92
N LEU A 96 -10.95 2.83 -13.73
CA LEU A 96 -10.52 3.65 -12.62
C LEU A 96 -10.86 3.03 -11.25
N PRO A 97 -12.08 2.55 -10.98
CA PRO A 97 -12.40 1.93 -9.70
C PRO A 97 -11.55 0.69 -9.42
N ARG A 98 -11.29 -0.14 -10.43
CA ARG A 98 -10.44 -1.33 -10.27
C ARG A 98 -8.98 -0.96 -9.95
N LEU A 99 -8.45 0.08 -10.58
CA LEU A 99 -7.08 0.54 -10.31
C LEU A 99 -6.95 1.16 -8.93
N LEU A 100 -7.93 1.96 -8.52
CA LEU A 100 -7.97 2.51 -7.17
C LEU A 100 -8.06 1.40 -6.12
N LEU A 101 -8.93 0.43 -6.35
CA LEU A 101 -9.05 -0.73 -5.47
C LEU A 101 -7.73 -1.50 -5.38
N ALA A 102 -7.06 -1.78 -6.50
CA ALA A 102 -5.77 -2.46 -6.53
C ALA A 102 -4.69 -1.68 -5.75
N ALA A 103 -4.64 -0.35 -5.92
CA ALA A 103 -3.71 0.50 -5.18
C ALA A 103 -3.99 0.48 -3.67
N LEU A 104 -5.25 0.57 -3.26
CA LEU A 104 -5.65 0.52 -1.85
C LEU A 104 -5.36 -0.84 -1.22
N VAL A 105 -5.64 -1.92 -1.92
CA VAL A 105 -5.33 -3.29 -1.46
C VAL A 105 -3.83 -3.46 -1.33
N GLY A 106 -3.04 -3.02 -2.31
CA GLY A 106 -1.58 -3.08 -2.24
C GLY A 106 -1.00 -2.27 -1.09
N ALA A 107 -1.52 -1.07 -0.84
CA ALA A 107 -1.13 -0.26 0.30
C ALA A 107 -1.49 -0.94 1.63
N GLY A 108 -2.69 -1.51 1.74
CA GLY A 108 -3.14 -2.26 2.92
C GLY A 108 -2.25 -3.48 3.20
N LEU A 109 -1.96 -4.28 2.19
CA LEU A 109 -1.07 -5.44 2.32
C LEU A 109 0.35 -5.04 2.74
N SER A 110 0.86 -3.93 2.22
CA SER A 110 2.16 -3.40 2.61
C SER A 110 2.22 -3.05 4.09
N VAL A 111 1.20 -2.36 4.62
CA VAL A 111 1.11 -2.04 6.04
C VAL A 111 0.99 -3.31 6.89
N CYS A 112 0.12 -4.25 6.51
CA CYS A 112 -0.02 -5.53 7.19
C CYS A 112 1.30 -6.31 7.21
N GLY A 113 2.05 -6.32 6.11
CA GLY A 113 3.35 -6.97 6.03
C GLY A 113 4.36 -6.38 7.03
N VAL A 114 4.48 -5.05 7.09
CA VAL A 114 5.37 -4.37 8.03
C VAL A 114 4.99 -4.67 9.48
N VAL A 115 3.70 -4.64 9.81
CA VAL A 115 3.20 -4.95 11.16
C VAL A 115 3.50 -6.40 11.54
N MET A 116 3.27 -7.34 10.62
CA MET A 116 3.57 -8.76 10.86
C MET A 116 5.05 -9.00 11.12
N GLN A 117 5.92 -8.42 10.31
CA GLN A 117 7.38 -8.52 10.50
C GLN A 117 7.83 -7.94 11.84
N ALA A 118 7.21 -6.85 12.28
CA ALA A 118 7.50 -6.22 13.57
C ALA A 118 7.05 -7.08 14.75
N ILE A 119 5.85 -7.69 14.68
CA ILE A 119 5.29 -8.54 15.74
C ILE A 119 6.10 -9.85 15.88
N VAL A 120 6.35 -10.50 14.75
CA VAL A 120 7.06 -11.80 14.73
C VAL A 120 8.57 -11.61 14.88
N LYS A 121 9.07 -10.37 14.74
CA LYS A 121 10.52 -10.03 14.74
C LYS A 121 11.30 -10.86 13.71
N ASN A 122 10.66 -11.16 12.60
CA ASN A 122 11.23 -11.93 11.50
C ASN A 122 10.93 -11.22 10.17
N PRO A 123 11.94 -10.83 9.38
CA PRO A 123 11.74 -10.16 8.09
C PRO A 123 11.10 -11.06 7.02
N LEU A 124 11.01 -12.36 7.26
CA LEU A 124 10.36 -13.33 6.37
C LEU A 124 8.88 -13.57 6.75
N ALA A 125 8.36 -12.89 7.78
CA ALA A 125 6.98 -13.04 8.18
C ALA A 125 6.05 -12.43 7.12
N ASP A 126 5.08 -13.23 6.68
CA ASP A 126 4.08 -12.87 5.68
C ASP A 126 2.68 -13.03 6.29
N PRO A 127 1.78 -12.04 6.14
CA PRO A 127 0.40 -12.13 6.60
C PRO A 127 -0.38 -13.30 5.97
N TYR A 128 0.01 -13.78 4.79
CA TYR A 128 -0.61 -14.95 4.14
C TYR A 128 -0.42 -16.25 4.91
N ILE A 129 0.66 -16.40 5.69
CA ILE A 129 0.96 -17.59 6.49
C ILE A 129 -0.14 -17.88 7.52
N LEU A 130 -0.86 -16.86 7.99
CA LEU A 130 -1.95 -17.01 8.95
C LEU A 130 -3.24 -17.61 8.34
N GLY A 131 -3.24 -17.95 7.06
CA GLY A 131 -4.41 -18.54 6.41
C GLY A 131 -5.57 -17.56 6.18
N ILE A 132 -5.31 -16.25 6.27
CA ILE A 132 -6.33 -15.20 6.08
C ILE A 132 -6.94 -15.30 4.69
N SER A 133 -6.12 -15.51 3.66
CA SER A 133 -6.56 -15.64 2.27
C SER A 133 -7.42 -16.89 2.05
N SER A 134 -7.07 -18.03 2.66
CA SER A 134 -7.87 -19.24 2.57
C SER A 134 -9.20 -19.11 3.31
N GLY A 135 -9.20 -18.41 4.45
CA GLY A 135 -10.43 -18.07 5.18
C GLY A 135 -11.37 -17.18 4.36
N ALA A 136 -10.82 -16.16 3.72
CA ALA A 136 -11.58 -15.28 2.83
C ALA A 136 -12.19 -16.07 1.65
N SER A 137 -11.39 -16.92 1.00
CA SER A 137 -11.85 -17.76 -0.11
C SER A 137 -12.95 -18.73 0.33
N LEU A 138 -12.79 -19.36 1.50
CA LEU A 138 -13.81 -20.25 2.05
C LEU A 138 -15.12 -19.50 2.32
N GLY A 139 -15.06 -18.33 2.95
CA GLY A 139 -16.23 -17.49 3.22
C GLY A 139 -16.93 -17.05 1.95
N ALA A 140 -16.18 -16.58 0.95
CA ALA A 140 -16.73 -16.19 -0.34
C ALA A 140 -17.41 -17.38 -1.07
N THR A 141 -16.74 -18.52 -1.13
CA THR A 141 -17.25 -19.72 -1.80
C THR A 141 -18.51 -20.25 -1.10
N ALA A 142 -18.50 -20.30 0.24
CA ALA A 142 -19.68 -20.71 1.01
C ALA A 142 -20.86 -19.77 0.74
N ALA A 143 -20.65 -18.47 0.72
CA ALA A 143 -21.70 -17.50 0.43
C ALA A 143 -22.29 -17.69 -0.97
N ILE A 144 -21.46 -17.94 -1.98
CA ILE A 144 -21.92 -18.15 -3.36
C ILE A 144 -22.69 -19.48 -3.48
N LEU A 145 -22.15 -20.58 -2.95
CA LEU A 145 -22.73 -21.90 -3.08
C LEU A 145 -24.04 -22.08 -2.27
N LEU A 146 -24.07 -21.52 -1.07
CA LEU A 146 -25.22 -21.66 -0.18
C LEU A 146 -26.23 -20.50 -0.32
N GLY A 147 -25.91 -19.46 -1.08
CA GLY A 147 -26.74 -18.26 -1.21
C GLY A 147 -26.90 -17.47 0.10
N ILE A 148 -26.05 -17.77 1.10
CA ILE A 148 -26.14 -17.16 2.42
C ILE A 148 -25.71 -15.69 2.33
N GLY A 149 -26.63 -14.79 2.65
CA GLY A 149 -26.35 -13.36 2.64
C GLY A 149 -26.77 -12.65 1.34
N ALA A 150 -27.43 -13.33 0.42
CA ALA A 150 -27.97 -12.69 -0.79
C ALA A 150 -28.92 -11.51 -0.45
N PHE A 151 -29.53 -11.52 0.73
CA PHE A 151 -30.35 -10.43 1.26
C PHE A 151 -29.54 -9.17 1.65
N LEU A 152 -28.21 -9.29 1.78
CA LEU A 152 -27.29 -8.16 2.08
C LEU A 152 -26.96 -7.32 0.83
N GLY A 153 -27.55 -7.64 -0.31
CA GLY A 153 -27.35 -6.92 -1.56
C GLY A 153 -26.08 -7.34 -2.32
N PRO A 154 -25.62 -6.53 -3.29
CA PRO A 154 -24.55 -6.92 -4.24
C PRO A 154 -23.18 -7.17 -3.58
N ASN A 155 -22.98 -6.70 -2.36
CA ASN A 155 -21.70 -6.82 -1.64
C ASN A 155 -21.61 -8.04 -0.71
N PHE A 156 -22.61 -8.94 -0.71
CA PHE A 156 -22.68 -10.06 0.23
C PHE A 156 -21.45 -10.99 0.19
N VAL A 157 -20.87 -11.20 -0.99
CA VAL A 157 -19.67 -12.03 -1.15
C VAL A 157 -18.45 -11.41 -0.45
N GLY A 158 -18.29 -10.11 -0.58
CA GLY A 158 -17.20 -9.38 0.09
C GLY A 158 -17.31 -9.42 1.62
N ILE A 159 -18.53 -9.26 2.13
CA ILE A 159 -18.82 -9.35 3.58
C ILE A 159 -18.55 -10.78 4.09
N ALA A 160 -18.98 -11.79 3.37
CA ALA A 160 -18.75 -13.18 3.73
C ALA A 160 -17.26 -13.55 3.69
N ALA A 161 -16.51 -13.06 2.69
CA ALA A 161 -15.07 -13.21 2.60
C ALA A 161 -14.37 -12.58 3.82
N PHE A 162 -14.78 -11.37 4.20
CA PHE A 162 -14.23 -10.69 5.36
C PHE A 162 -14.49 -11.45 6.68
N ILE A 163 -15.71 -11.94 6.86
CA ILE A 163 -16.06 -12.75 8.03
C ILE A 163 -15.24 -14.05 8.06
N GLY A 164 -15.07 -14.72 6.92
CA GLY A 164 -14.25 -15.91 6.80
C GLY A 164 -12.78 -15.66 7.15
N ALA A 165 -12.20 -14.57 6.67
CA ALA A 165 -10.84 -14.13 7.00
C ALA A 165 -10.68 -13.87 8.51
N MET A 166 -11.62 -13.14 9.10
CA MET A 166 -11.66 -12.85 10.53
C MET A 166 -11.76 -14.14 11.37
N ALA A 167 -12.66 -15.06 11.01
CA ALA A 167 -12.85 -16.30 11.73
C ALA A 167 -11.57 -17.15 11.76
N ILE A 168 -10.88 -17.30 10.62
CA ILE A 168 -9.61 -18.02 10.57
C ILE A 168 -8.52 -17.30 11.37
N SER A 169 -8.42 -15.97 11.27
CA SER A 169 -7.44 -15.21 12.04
C SER A 169 -7.61 -15.38 13.54
N VAL A 170 -8.84 -15.29 14.02
CA VAL A 170 -9.17 -15.51 15.45
C VAL A 170 -8.89 -16.95 15.86
N ALA A 171 -9.25 -17.93 15.03
CA ALA A 171 -9.00 -19.35 15.30
C ALA A 171 -7.51 -19.65 15.44
N VAL A 172 -6.67 -19.12 14.53
CA VAL A 172 -5.22 -19.30 14.58
C VAL A 172 -4.64 -18.66 15.84
N LEU A 173 -5.05 -17.45 16.19
CA LEU A 173 -4.59 -16.77 17.40
C LEU A 173 -5.02 -17.55 18.67
N PHE A 174 -6.22 -18.09 18.69
CA PHE A 174 -6.73 -18.88 19.82
C PHE A 174 -5.94 -20.16 20.00
N ILE A 175 -5.70 -20.91 18.93
CA ILE A 175 -4.92 -22.16 18.94
C ILE A 175 -3.46 -21.88 19.36
N SER A 176 -2.88 -20.82 18.82
CA SER A 176 -1.51 -20.39 19.18
C SER A 176 -1.37 -20.09 20.67
N ASN A 177 -2.39 -19.45 21.25
CA ASN A 177 -2.39 -19.09 22.68
C ASN A 177 -2.57 -20.33 23.59
N LEU A 178 -3.33 -21.33 23.15
CA LEU A 178 -3.46 -22.60 23.86
C LEU A 178 -2.16 -23.42 23.86
N GLY A 179 -1.44 -23.43 22.74
CA GLY A 179 -0.16 -24.13 22.60
C GLY A 179 0.99 -23.52 23.41
N GLY A 180 0.98 -22.18 23.59
CA GLY A 180 2.01 -21.48 24.37
C GLY A 180 1.94 -21.69 25.90
N ARG A 181 0.85 -22.23 26.40
CA ARG A 181 0.64 -22.45 27.84
C ARG A 181 1.13 -23.80 28.35
N SER A 182 1.55 -24.69 27.44
CA SER A 182 1.98 -26.07 27.78
C SER A 182 3.49 -26.25 27.95
N SER A 183 4.27 -25.16 27.90
CA SER A 183 5.74 -25.21 28.03
C SER A 183 6.21 -24.38 29.23
N SER A 184 5.89 -24.85 30.44
CA SER A 184 6.56 -24.43 31.70
C SER A 184 6.82 -25.64 32.54
#